data_5f815341cef32cc04c98f5365f5610fd
#
_entry.id   5f815341cef32cc04c98f5365f5610fd
#
_cell.length_a   1.000
_cell.length_b   1.000
_cell.length_c   1.000
_cell.angle_alpha   90.00
_cell.angle_beta   90.00
_cell.angle_gamma   90.00
#
_symmetry.space_group_name_H-M   'P 1'
#
loop_
_entity.id
_entity.type
_entity.pdbx_description
1 polymer ?
#
loop_
_entity_poly.entity_id
_entity_poly.type
_entity_poly.pdbx_seq_one_letter_code
_entity_poly.pdbx_strand_id
1 'polypeptide(L)'
;MKPQVVIVGRPNVGKSSLVNRLAGKRVTVVEEHRGVTRDRKAVEVEWGGLTFDVVDTGGWLEAGDSLEAKVSQQADAAVSTADLVLLVVDVTTGMVDEDTHAARWALRSGRPVLLVVNKVDDAQHEASSWEFLNLGAGDPHTVSAQHGRGTGDLLDVIVARLEENRIVDEAADADDDGALRVAIVGRPNVGKSTLFNQLIGEERSVVHDLPGTTRDAIDTLVSTDVGLIRFIDTAGMRRRAKTEAGLETYAVLRSLDALDRSDIAILVIDATLGATGQDQRLAERISAAGCPSLVVLNKWELVPVDERDAVLATVGEKLAFLGDAPVMKTTATSGKGVHRILPALAIAAADYQKRVPTGALNRAIRDLQMKQPAPTGKIRYAVQGATEPPTFTLFIAGRLPQTYLRYVERSLRERFSLGSQPLRVRVRIE
;
A
#
# COMPACT_ATOMS: atom_id res chain seq x y z
N MET A 1 -4.98 2.26 18.12
CA MET A 1 -4.82 3.76 18.06
C MET A 1 -6.22 4.39 18.04
N LYS A 2 -6.33 5.67 18.40
CA LYS A 2 -7.58 6.41 18.29
C LYS A 2 -7.81 6.78 16.83
N PRO A 3 -8.99 6.53 16.23
CA PRO A 3 -9.25 6.84 14.83
C PRO A 3 -9.09 8.33 14.53
N GLN A 4 -8.58 8.65 13.34
CA GLN A 4 -8.33 10.02 12.89
C GLN A 4 -9.17 10.36 11.65
N VAL A 5 -10.00 11.38 11.76
CA VAL A 5 -10.82 11.93 10.67
C VAL A 5 -10.22 13.24 10.19
N VAL A 6 -9.82 13.31 8.93
CA VAL A 6 -9.18 14.52 8.35
C VAL A 6 -10.18 15.26 7.46
N ILE A 7 -10.34 16.55 7.70
CA ILE A 7 -11.23 17.42 6.90
C ILE A 7 -10.43 18.14 5.84
N VAL A 8 -10.84 17.99 4.58
CA VAL A 8 -10.23 18.62 3.40
C VAL A 8 -11.27 19.40 2.59
N GLY A 9 -10.83 20.33 1.78
CA GLY A 9 -11.66 21.17 0.92
C GLY A 9 -11.03 22.55 0.74
N ARG A 10 -11.51 23.29 -0.28
CA ARG A 10 -11.02 24.66 -0.56
C ARG A 10 -11.26 25.64 0.62
N PRO A 11 -10.61 26.80 0.63
CA PRO A 11 -10.89 27.85 1.65
C PRO A 11 -12.36 28.27 1.66
N ASN A 12 -12.86 28.65 2.81
CA ASN A 12 -14.21 29.23 3.03
C ASN A 12 -15.41 28.30 2.79
N VAL A 13 -15.23 26.99 2.59
CA VAL A 13 -16.33 26.02 2.54
C VAL A 13 -16.92 25.71 3.93
N GLY A 14 -16.32 26.22 4.99
CA GLY A 14 -16.79 26.07 6.36
C GLY A 14 -16.18 24.88 7.13
N LYS A 15 -14.97 24.42 6.77
CA LYS A 15 -14.26 23.33 7.45
C LYS A 15 -14.16 23.54 8.96
N SER A 16 -13.60 24.68 9.40
CA SER A 16 -13.42 24.98 10.82
C SER A 16 -14.78 25.14 11.56
N SER A 17 -15.81 25.66 10.88
CA SER A 17 -17.16 25.69 11.42
C SER A 17 -17.73 24.28 11.61
N LEU A 18 -17.46 23.39 10.67
CA LEU A 18 -17.86 21.98 10.75
C LEU A 18 -17.13 21.27 11.91
N VAL A 19 -15.81 21.43 12.02
CA VAL A 19 -15.03 20.90 13.16
C VAL A 19 -15.61 21.33 14.49
N ASN A 20 -15.84 22.64 14.66
CA ASN A 20 -16.42 23.19 15.90
C ASN A 20 -17.83 22.64 16.17
N ARG A 21 -18.61 22.38 15.13
CA ARG A 21 -19.95 21.82 15.25
C ARG A 21 -19.94 20.34 15.64
N LEU A 22 -19.06 19.55 15.02
CA LEU A 22 -18.88 18.12 15.34
C LEU A 22 -18.36 17.91 16.76
N ALA A 23 -17.46 18.78 17.22
CA ALA A 23 -16.94 18.77 18.58
C ALA A 23 -18.00 19.07 19.66
N GLY A 24 -19.10 19.73 19.30
CA GLY A 24 -20.18 20.07 20.23
C GLY A 24 -19.80 21.08 21.33
N LYS A 25 -20.67 21.23 22.36
CA LYS A 25 -20.44 22.13 23.53
C LYS A 25 -19.51 21.55 24.62
N ARG A 26 -19.03 20.31 24.47
CA ARG A 26 -18.11 19.65 25.41
C ARG A 26 -16.72 19.49 24.78
N VAL A 27 -16.14 20.61 24.37
CA VAL A 27 -14.74 20.61 23.92
C VAL A 27 -13.85 20.67 25.18
N THR A 28 -13.23 19.56 25.51
CA THR A 28 -11.96 19.62 26.23
C THR A 28 -10.91 19.84 25.14
N VAL A 29 -10.46 21.10 25.00
CA VAL A 29 -9.26 21.42 24.21
C VAL A 29 -8.15 20.59 24.80
N VAL A 30 -7.74 19.52 24.10
CA VAL A 30 -6.60 18.73 24.50
C VAL A 30 -5.38 19.62 24.36
N GLU A 31 -4.77 19.93 25.50
CA GLU A 31 -3.54 20.70 25.62
C GLU A 31 -2.47 20.15 24.68
N GLU A 32 -1.71 21.08 24.11
CA GLU A 32 -0.48 20.87 23.35
C GLU A 32 0.38 19.73 23.94
N HIS A 33 0.43 18.60 23.28
CA HIS A 33 1.49 17.63 23.55
C HIS A 33 2.79 18.26 23.07
N ARG A 34 3.56 18.79 24.01
CA ARG A 34 4.94 19.26 23.80
C ARG A 34 5.78 18.10 23.26
N GLY A 35 6.09 18.15 21.96
CA GLY A 35 7.07 17.24 21.40
C GLY A 35 7.06 17.00 19.89
N VAL A 36 5.99 17.26 19.14
CA VAL A 36 5.98 17.08 17.68
C VAL A 36 5.23 18.24 17.02
N THR A 37 5.98 19.12 16.38
CA THR A 37 5.63 20.17 15.41
C THR A 37 4.33 20.97 15.66
N ARG A 38 4.50 22.27 15.92
CA ARG A 38 3.49 23.32 15.97
C ARG A 38 2.48 23.20 14.83
N ASP A 39 1.17 23.34 15.12
CA ASP A 39 0.02 23.64 14.25
C ASP A 39 -0.95 22.51 13.84
N ARG A 40 -1.08 21.40 14.55
CA ARG A 40 -2.21 20.47 14.36
C ARG A 40 -3.33 20.81 15.34
N LYS A 41 -4.43 21.42 14.88
CA LYS A 41 -5.68 21.52 15.65
C LYS A 41 -6.45 20.19 15.47
N ALA A 42 -6.13 19.22 16.28
CA ALA A 42 -6.95 18.02 16.43
C ALA A 42 -7.98 18.27 17.54
N VAL A 43 -9.24 17.97 17.26
CA VAL A 43 -10.34 18.11 18.22
C VAL A 43 -10.93 16.73 18.46
N GLU A 44 -10.98 16.33 19.73
CA GLU A 44 -11.58 15.08 20.14
C GLU A 44 -13.10 15.13 20.04
N VAL A 45 -13.70 14.12 19.43
CA VAL A 45 -15.14 13.95 19.28
C VAL A 45 -15.56 12.59 19.83
N GLU A 46 -16.61 12.57 20.64
CA GLU A 46 -17.24 11.35 21.14
C GLU A 46 -18.66 11.26 20.60
N TRP A 47 -18.96 10.18 19.87
CA TRP A 47 -20.27 9.92 19.30
C TRP A 47 -20.55 8.42 19.17
N GLY A 48 -21.78 7.98 19.46
CA GLY A 48 -22.19 6.59 19.35
C GLY A 48 -21.34 5.59 20.17
N GLY A 49 -20.64 6.07 21.22
CA GLY A 49 -19.73 5.24 22.02
C GLY A 49 -18.31 5.14 21.44
N LEU A 50 -18.04 5.75 20.30
CA LEU A 50 -16.71 5.83 19.69
C LEU A 50 -16.08 7.21 19.95
N THR A 51 -14.79 7.22 20.31
CA THR A 51 -14.00 8.45 20.45
C THR A 51 -12.99 8.51 19.30
N PHE A 52 -12.96 9.61 18.56
CA PHE A 52 -12.04 9.83 17.43
C PHE A 52 -11.56 11.29 17.38
N ASP A 53 -10.45 11.51 16.69
CA ASP A 53 -9.87 12.85 16.53
C ASP A 53 -10.24 13.43 15.16
N VAL A 54 -10.73 14.67 15.14
CA VAL A 54 -11.01 15.43 13.91
C VAL A 54 -9.91 16.47 13.70
N VAL A 55 -9.25 16.42 12.54
CA VAL A 55 -8.13 17.29 12.18
C VAL A 55 -8.56 18.26 11.07
N ASP A 56 -8.44 19.58 11.35
CA ASP A 56 -8.71 20.64 10.37
C ASP A 56 -7.46 20.96 9.55
N THR A 57 -7.57 20.84 8.22
CA THR A 57 -6.51 21.25 7.29
C THR A 57 -6.63 22.72 6.83
N GLY A 58 -7.59 23.47 7.35
CA GLY A 58 -7.97 24.82 6.87
C GLY A 58 -6.88 25.88 6.95
N GLY A 59 -5.90 25.76 7.85
CA GLY A 59 -4.77 26.70 7.95
C GLY A 59 -3.62 26.42 6.98
N TRP A 60 -3.67 25.33 6.20
CA TRP A 60 -2.54 24.87 5.39
C TRP A 60 -2.64 25.26 3.92
N LEU A 61 -3.82 25.66 3.45
CA LEU A 61 -4.08 26.09 2.07
C LEU A 61 -4.00 27.62 1.86
N GLU A 62 -3.79 28.42 2.92
CA GLU A 62 -3.86 29.90 2.86
C GLU A 62 -2.54 30.60 2.49
N ALA A 63 -1.44 29.91 2.27
CA ALA A 63 -0.15 30.55 1.97
C ALA A 63 0.16 30.59 0.47
N GLY A 64 -0.30 31.64 -0.19
CA GLY A 64 0.16 32.34 -1.41
C GLY A 64 0.92 31.61 -2.52
N ASP A 65 0.46 31.89 -3.77
CA ASP A 65 1.12 31.73 -5.07
C ASP A 65 1.67 30.36 -5.49
N SER A 66 0.94 29.77 -6.46
CA SER A 66 1.11 28.51 -7.21
C SER A 66 0.42 27.29 -6.61
N LEU A 67 -0.77 26.98 -7.16
CA LEU A 67 -1.66 25.89 -6.73
C LEU A 67 -1.06 24.46 -6.80
N GLU A 68 -0.01 24.25 -7.55
CA GLU A 68 0.60 22.92 -7.74
C GLU A 68 1.77 22.60 -6.81
N ALA A 69 2.34 23.58 -6.13
CA ALA A 69 3.57 23.40 -5.34
C ALA A 69 3.39 23.43 -3.82
N LYS A 70 2.21 23.72 -3.31
CA LYS A 70 1.96 23.94 -1.86
C LYS A 70 0.73 23.20 -1.29
N VAL A 71 0.39 22.04 -1.80
CA VAL A 71 -0.25 21.02 -0.96
C VAL A 71 0.79 20.71 0.10
N SER A 72 0.63 21.29 1.28
CA SER A 72 1.71 21.27 2.27
C SER A 72 2.02 19.82 2.61
N GLN A 73 3.29 19.47 2.72
CA GLN A 73 3.75 18.13 3.18
C GLN A 73 3.02 17.66 4.44
N GLN A 74 2.44 18.60 5.20
CA GLN A 74 1.67 18.34 6.40
C GLN A 74 0.24 17.88 6.09
N ALA A 75 -0.41 18.41 5.04
CA ALA A 75 -1.72 17.94 4.59
C ALA A 75 -1.62 16.52 3.99
N ASP A 76 -0.59 16.27 3.18
CA ASP A 76 -0.30 14.92 2.65
C ASP A 76 -0.02 13.93 3.79
N ALA A 77 0.77 14.35 4.79
CA ALA A 77 1.06 13.52 5.96
C ALA A 77 -0.19 13.25 6.82
N ALA A 78 -1.12 14.21 6.94
CA ALA A 78 -2.35 14.01 7.69
C ALA A 78 -3.31 13.07 6.95
N VAL A 79 -3.50 13.29 5.64
CA VAL A 79 -4.38 12.45 4.82
C VAL A 79 -3.82 11.03 4.69
N SER A 80 -2.50 10.86 4.59
CA SER A 80 -1.88 9.52 4.50
C SER A 80 -2.03 8.68 5.78
N THR A 81 -2.24 9.34 6.94
CA THR A 81 -2.45 8.66 8.24
C THR A 81 -3.92 8.66 8.68
N ALA A 82 -4.83 9.26 7.88
CA ALA A 82 -6.24 9.33 8.22
C ALA A 82 -6.92 7.96 8.09
N ASP A 83 -7.84 7.66 9.00
CA ASP A 83 -8.75 6.52 8.89
C ASP A 83 -9.96 6.87 8.02
N LEU A 84 -10.30 8.17 7.93
CA LEU A 84 -11.38 8.69 7.11
C LEU A 84 -11.08 10.13 6.68
N VAL A 85 -11.38 10.46 5.43
CA VAL A 85 -11.27 11.82 4.87
C VAL A 85 -12.66 12.39 4.61
N LEU A 86 -12.96 13.58 5.14
CA LEU A 86 -14.16 14.33 4.83
C LEU A 86 -13.83 15.38 3.77
N LEU A 87 -14.31 15.20 2.55
CA LEU A 87 -14.20 16.19 1.48
C LEU A 87 -15.38 17.18 1.62
N VAL A 88 -15.09 18.39 2.09
CA VAL A 88 -16.11 19.42 2.33
C VAL A 88 -16.18 20.39 1.16
N VAL A 89 -17.40 20.58 0.63
CA VAL A 89 -17.73 21.51 -0.45
C VAL A 89 -18.86 22.45 -0.01
N ASP A 90 -19.07 23.53 -0.75
CA ASP A 90 -20.04 24.59 -0.45
C ASP A 90 -21.15 24.64 -1.50
N VAL A 91 -22.38 24.29 -1.11
CA VAL A 91 -23.53 24.28 -2.03
C VAL A 91 -23.87 25.65 -2.59
N THR A 92 -23.63 26.73 -1.84
CA THR A 92 -24.03 28.08 -2.25
C THR A 92 -23.22 28.64 -3.42
N THR A 93 -22.01 28.10 -3.66
CA THR A 93 -21.16 28.50 -4.79
C THR A 93 -21.30 27.55 -5.99
N GLY A 94 -21.96 26.41 -5.82
CA GLY A 94 -21.93 25.32 -6.80
C GLY A 94 -20.53 24.67 -6.89
N MET A 95 -20.39 23.70 -7.80
CA MET A 95 -19.12 23.00 -8.04
C MET A 95 -18.14 23.90 -8.80
N VAL A 96 -16.91 24.02 -8.29
CA VAL A 96 -15.82 24.80 -8.90
C VAL A 96 -14.58 23.91 -9.15
N ASP A 97 -13.63 24.38 -9.96
CA ASP A 97 -12.44 23.61 -10.34
C ASP A 97 -11.59 23.20 -9.13
N GLU A 98 -11.52 24.05 -8.11
CA GLU A 98 -10.82 23.77 -6.86
C GLU A 98 -11.42 22.59 -6.10
N ASP A 99 -12.74 22.40 -6.13
CA ASP A 99 -13.42 21.25 -5.53
C ASP A 99 -13.03 19.96 -6.27
N THR A 100 -12.93 20.02 -7.61
CA THR A 100 -12.46 18.91 -8.42
C THR A 100 -11.01 18.54 -8.12
N HIS A 101 -10.14 19.53 -7.90
CA HIS A 101 -8.74 19.30 -7.51
C HIS A 101 -8.64 18.66 -6.13
N ALA A 102 -9.39 19.19 -5.15
CA ALA A 102 -9.43 18.64 -3.79
C ALA A 102 -9.96 17.19 -3.77
N ALA A 103 -11.00 16.91 -4.57
CA ALA A 103 -11.56 15.56 -4.70
C ALA A 103 -10.55 14.56 -5.29
N ARG A 104 -9.90 14.93 -6.38
CA ARG A 104 -8.86 14.09 -7.00
C ARG A 104 -7.70 13.81 -6.05
N TRP A 105 -7.29 14.82 -5.29
CA TRP A 105 -6.23 14.66 -4.30
C TRP A 105 -6.66 13.74 -3.16
N ALA A 106 -7.85 13.93 -2.58
CA ALA A 106 -8.39 13.08 -1.52
C ALA A 106 -8.53 11.62 -1.99
N LEU A 107 -9.09 11.39 -3.18
CA LEU A 107 -9.28 10.05 -3.74
C LEU A 107 -7.95 9.33 -4.06
N ARG A 108 -6.91 10.08 -4.47
CA ARG A 108 -5.57 9.51 -4.71
C ARG A 108 -4.85 9.06 -3.45
N SER A 109 -5.30 9.48 -2.28
CA SER A 109 -4.71 9.05 -1.00
C SER A 109 -4.90 7.56 -0.71
N GLY A 110 -5.84 6.91 -1.39
CA GLY A 110 -6.25 5.54 -1.11
C GLY A 110 -7.04 5.37 0.19
N ARG A 111 -7.37 6.48 0.87
CA ARG A 111 -8.16 6.46 2.10
C ARG A 111 -9.65 6.56 1.80
N PRO A 112 -10.53 6.02 2.65
CA PRO A 112 -11.96 6.22 2.53
C PRO A 112 -12.30 7.72 2.53
N VAL A 113 -13.14 8.15 1.57
CA VAL A 113 -13.56 9.55 1.44
C VAL A 113 -15.07 9.64 1.59
N LEU A 114 -15.55 10.58 2.41
CA LEU A 114 -16.96 10.98 2.48
C LEU A 114 -17.12 12.39 1.89
N LEU A 115 -18.05 12.54 0.97
CA LEU A 115 -18.42 13.83 0.39
C LEU A 115 -19.40 14.55 1.32
N VAL A 116 -19.00 15.70 1.84
CA VAL A 116 -19.82 16.52 2.75
C VAL A 116 -20.15 17.84 2.05
N VAL A 117 -21.43 18.03 1.74
CA VAL A 117 -21.93 19.27 1.15
C VAL A 117 -22.45 20.17 2.27
N ASN A 118 -21.71 21.25 2.53
CA ASN A 118 -21.99 22.19 3.62
C ASN A 118 -22.82 23.40 3.13
N LYS A 119 -23.35 24.14 4.09
CA LYS A 119 -24.23 25.31 3.92
C LYS A 119 -25.59 24.96 3.28
N VAL A 120 -26.07 23.74 3.52
CA VAL A 120 -27.39 23.29 3.08
C VAL A 120 -28.43 23.74 4.12
N ASP A 121 -28.95 24.94 3.94
CA ASP A 121 -29.86 25.56 4.91
C ASP A 121 -31.34 25.32 4.58
N ASP A 122 -31.67 25.04 3.32
CA ASP A 122 -33.02 24.82 2.83
C ASP A 122 -33.12 23.64 1.85
N ALA A 123 -34.37 23.36 1.39
CA ALA A 123 -34.68 22.27 0.46
C ALA A 123 -34.12 22.51 -0.97
N GLN A 124 -33.91 23.77 -1.37
CA GLN A 124 -33.34 24.09 -2.68
C GLN A 124 -31.86 23.75 -2.71
N HIS A 125 -31.14 24.11 -1.66
CA HIS A 125 -29.74 23.71 -1.49
C HIS A 125 -29.57 22.19 -1.41
N GLU A 126 -30.53 21.48 -0.80
CA GLU A 126 -30.52 20.02 -0.74
C GLU A 126 -30.63 19.38 -2.14
N ALA A 127 -31.49 19.92 -3.00
CA ALA A 127 -31.62 19.48 -4.40
C ALA A 127 -30.33 19.77 -5.20
N SER A 128 -29.67 20.92 -4.97
CA SER A 128 -28.43 21.30 -5.65
C SER A 128 -27.22 20.48 -5.20
N SER A 129 -27.28 19.84 -4.03
CA SER A 129 -26.16 19.02 -3.51
C SER A 129 -25.80 17.83 -4.42
N TRP A 130 -26.75 17.34 -5.21
CA TRP A 130 -26.54 16.21 -6.12
C TRP A 130 -25.59 16.51 -7.30
N GLU A 131 -25.35 17.80 -7.61
CA GLU A 131 -24.34 18.19 -8.60
C GLU A 131 -22.94 17.69 -8.23
N PHE A 132 -22.63 17.61 -6.93
CA PHE A 132 -21.31 17.20 -6.43
C PHE A 132 -21.03 15.69 -6.56
N LEU A 133 -21.99 14.86 -6.99
CA LEU A 133 -21.73 13.47 -7.40
C LEU A 133 -20.64 13.38 -8.48
N ASN A 134 -20.54 14.41 -9.32
CA ASN A 134 -19.53 14.47 -10.40
C ASN A 134 -18.09 14.50 -9.87
N LEU A 135 -17.89 14.74 -8.57
CA LEU A 135 -16.56 14.66 -7.92
C LEU A 135 -16.06 13.22 -7.74
N GLY A 136 -16.96 12.22 -7.86
CA GLY A 136 -16.60 10.80 -7.74
C GLY A 136 -16.28 10.32 -6.32
N ALA A 137 -16.64 11.11 -5.30
CA ALA A 137 -16.40 10.81 -3.89
C ALA A 137 -17.63 10.17 -3.18
N GLY A 138 -18.53 9.55 -3.95
CA GLY A 138 -19.76 8.91 -3.43
C GLY A 138 -20.92 9.87 -3.22
N ASP A 139 -21.95 9.40 -2.50
CA ASP A 139 -23.17 10.16 -2.24
C ASP A 139 -22.91 11.38 -1.34
N PRO A 140 -23.56 12.54 -1.64
CA PRO A 140 -23.38 13.76 -0.86
C PRO A 140 -24.10 13.68 0.50
N HIS A 141 -23.37 13.90 1.58
CA HIS A 141 -23.90 14.08 2.93
C HIS A 141 -24.16 15.57 3.18
N THR A 142 -25.42 15.97 3.21
CA THR A 142 -25.80 17.38 3.34
C THR A 142 -25.80 17.85 4.77
N VAL A 143 -25.11 18.98 5.04
CA VAL A 143 -25.03 19.57 6.37
C VAL A 143 -25.14 21.08 6.32
N SER A 144 -25.58 21.66 7.43
CA SER A 144 -25.38 23.07 7.75
C SER A 144 -24.55 23.18 9.02
N ALA A 145 -23.25 23.39 8.89
CA ALA A 145 -22.37 23.56 10.05
C ALA A 145 -22.78 24.74 10.94
N GLN A 146 -23.35 25.80 10.36
CA GLN A 146 -23.85 26.96 11.06
C GLN A 146 -25.10 26.66 11.90
N HIS A 147 -26.08 25.96 11.33
CA HIS A 147 -27.36 25.68 11.96
C HIS A 147 -27.45 24.30 12.63
N GLY A 148 -26.48 23.42 12.39
CA GLY A 148 -26.42 22.06 12.95
C GLY A 148 -27.31 21.05 12.25
N ARG A 149 -27.93 21.41 11.10
CA ARG A 149 -28.75 20.48 10.30
C ARG A 149 -27.85 19.39 9.69
N GLY A 150 -28.29 18.13 9.72
CA GLY A 150 -27.61 16.97 9.14
C GLY A 150 -26.29 16.57 9.83
N THR A 151 -25.87 17.30 10.89
CA THR A 151 -24.58 16.99 11.54
C THR A 151 -24.62 15.72 12.40
N GLY A 152 -25.79 15.37 12.95
CA GLY A 152 -26.00 14.12 13.66
C GLY A 152 -25.92 12.92 12.70
N ASP A 153 -26.64 13.03 11.57
CA ASP A 153 -26.63 11.98 10.52
C ASP A 153 -25.20 11.79 9.95
N LEU A 154 -24.45 12.90 9.76
CA LEU A 154 -23.06 12.82 9.35
C LEU A 154 -22.18 12.11 10.41
N LEU A 155 -22.39 12.39 11.71
CA LEU A 155 -21.67 11.71 12.79
C LEU A 155 -21.97 10.21 12.82
N ASP A 156 -23.24 9.82 12.61
CA ASP A 156 -23.62 8.41 12.53
C ASP A 156 -22.90 7.71 11.36
N VAL A 157 -22.83 8.37 10.19
CA VAL A 157 -22.10 7.84 9.02
C VAL A 157 -20.60 7.75 9.28
N ILE A 158 -20.01 8.77 9.93
CA ILE A 158 -18.58 8.73 10.31
C ILE A 158 -18.30 7.54 11.22
N VAL A 159 -19.09 7.35 12.28
CA VAL A 159 -18.92 6.22 13.22
C VAL A 159 -19.08 4.89 12.49
N ALA A 160 -20.12 4.74 11.66
CA ALA A 160 -20.33 3.52 10.89
C ALA A 160 -19.13 3.20 9.99
N ARG A 161 -18.56 4.20 9.30
CA ARG A 161 -17.38 4.03 8.44
C ARG A 161 -16.11 3.71 9.23
N LEU A 162 -15.90 4.36 10.38
CA LEU A 162 -14.77 4.07 11.25
C LEU A 162 -14.87 2.67 11.87
N GLU A 163 -16.08 2.22 12.22
CA GLU A 163 -16.32 0.86 12.71
C GLU A 163 -16.15 -0.19 11.61
N GLU A 164 -16.66 0.07 10.40
CA GLU A 164 -16.41 -0.78 9.23
C GLU A 164 -14.92 -0.93 8.96
N ASN A 165 -14.16 0.18 8.97
CA ASN A 165 -12.71 0.17 8.80
C ASN A 165 -12.02 -0.55 9.95
N ARG A 166 -12.47 -0.37 11.20
CA ARG A 166 -11.93 -1.05 12.37
C ARG A 166 -12.22 -2.55 12.32
N ILE A 167 -13.39 -2.96 11.86
CA ILE A 167 -13.73 -4.37 11.65
C ILE A 167 -12.87 -4.96 10.53
N VAL A 168 -12.58 -4.18 9.48
CA VAL A 168 -11.66 -4.58 8.40
C VAL A 168 -10.21 -4.63 8.91
N ASP A 169 -9.78 -3.66 9.73
CA ASP A 169 -8.46 -3.65 10.36
C ASP A 169 -8.34 -4.71 11.47
N GLU A 170 -9.38 -4.90 12.30
CA GLU A 170 -9.42 -5.98 13.31
C GLU A 170 -9.57 -7.36 12.64
N ALA A 171 -10.22 -7.46 11.49
CA ALA A 171 -10.21 -8.68 10.68
C ALA A 171 -8.85 -8.85 9.99
N ALA A 172 -8.16 -7.78 9.63
CA ALA A 172 -6.78 -7.82 9.14
C ALA A 172 -5.80 -8.13 10.29
N ASP A 173 -6.03 -7.60 11.51
CA ASP A 173 -5.26 -7.92 12.73
C ASP A 173 -5.63 -9.30 13.30
N ALA A 174 -6.91 -9.74 13.16
CA ALA A 174 -7.32 -11.12 13.49
C ALA A 174 -6.77 -12.13 12.46
N ASP A 175 -6.40 -11.67 11.28
CA ASP A 175 -5.68 -12.40 10.25
C ASP A 175 -4.16 -12.35 10.45
N ASP A 176 -3.63 -11.65 11.47
CA ASP A 176 -2.24 -11.73 11.89
C ASP A 176 -2.02 -12.99 12.75
N ASP A 177 -2.31 -14.13 12.11
CA ASP A 177 -1.94 -15.46 12.60
C ASP A 177 -0.43 -15.71 12.45
N GLY A 178 0.36 -14.67 12.15
CA GLY A 178 1.78 -14.75 11.82
C GLY A 178 2.05 -15.49 10.51
N ALA A 179 1.03 -15.71 9.67
CA ALA A 179 1.17 -16.37 8.40
C ALA A 179 1.78 -15.45 7.34
N LEU A 180 2.79 -15.93 6.62
CA LEU A 180 3.36 -15.24 5.47
C LEU A 180 2.33 -15.20 4.33
N ARG A 181 1.91 -13.99 3.91
CA ARG A 181 0.94 -13.80 2.82
C ARG A 181 1.63 -13.86 1.47
N VAL A 182 1.22 -14.81 0.63
CA VAL A 182 1.88 -15.10 -0.65
C VAL A 182 0.90 -14.96 -1.81
N ALA A 183 1.19 -14.08 -2.79
CA ALA A 183 0.48 -14.02 -4.05
C ALA A 183 1.19 -14.84 -5.13
N ILE A 184 0.43 -15.64 -5.90
CA ILE A 184 0.94 -16.34 -7.08
C ILE A 184 0.43 -15.63 -8.33
N VAL A 185 1.32 -14.94 -9.03
CA VAL A 185 1.00 -14.13 -10.21
C VAL A 185 1.68 -14.69 -11.46
N GLY A 186 1.16 -14.37 -12.62
CA GLY A 186 1.67 -14.84 -13.90
C GLY A 186 0.56 -14.88 -14.95
N ARG A 187 0.92 -14.98 -16.22
CA ARG A 187 -0.01 -15.06 -17.34
C ARG A 187 -0.96 -16.26 -17.23
N PRO A 188 -2.08 -16.26 -17.97
CA PRO A 188 -2.90 -17.47 -18.14
C PRO A 188 -2.06 -18.65 -18.64
N ASN A 189 -2.37 -19.87 -18.19
CA ASN A 189 -1.79 -21.13 -18.66
C ASN A 189 -0.28 -21.35 -18.40
N VAL A 190 0.39 -20.51 -17.60
CA VAL A 190 1.78 -20.74 -17.18
C VAL A 190 1.92 -21.84 -16.12
N GLY A 191 0.80 -22.34 -15.58
CA GLY A 191 0.78 -23.44 -14.61
C GLY A 191 0.65 -23.02 -13.15
N LYS A 192 0.11 -21.80 -12.86
CA LYS A 192 -0.11 -21.31 -11.48
C LYS A 192 -0.91 -22.26 -10.59
N SER A 193 -2.06 -22.74 -11.09
CA SER A 193 -2.92 -23.66 -10.36
C SER A 193 -2.26 -25.01 -10.11
N THR A 194 -1.49 -25.51 -11.08
CA THR A 194 -0.72 -26.75 -10.93
C THR A 194 0.38 -26.58 -9.89
N LEU A 195 1.10 -25.47 -9.95
CA LEU A 195 2.14 -25.13 -8.97
C LEU A 195 1.55 -24.99 -7.57
N PHE A 196 0.44 -24.27 -7.44
CA PHE A 196 -0.27 -24.12 -6.15
C PHE A 196 -0.70 -25.48 -5.59
N ASN A 197 -1.35 -26.33 -6.40
CA ASN A 197 -1.77 -27.65 -5.95
C ASN A 197 -0.59 -28.52 -5.53
N GLN A 198 0.56 -28.39 -6.20
CA GLN A 198 1.78 -29.11 -5.83
C GLN A 198 2.35 -28.60 -4.51
N LEU A 199 2.35 -27.27 -4.27
CA LEU A 199 2.81 -26.67 -3.02
C LEU A 199 1.97 -27.10 -1.82
N ILE A 200 0.64 -27.18 -1.97
CA ILE A 200 -0.25 -27.61 -0.88
C ILE A 200 -0.34 -29.14 -0.73
N GLY A 201 0.03 -29.89 -1.77
CA GLY A 201 0.00 -31.35 -1.80
C GLY A 201 1.30 -32.01 -1.32
N GLU A 202 2.33 -31.25 -0.95
CA GLU A 202 3.54 -31.80 -0.33
C GLU A 202 3.17 -32.44 1.03
N GLU A 203 3.77 -33.60 1.34
CA GLU A 203 3.49 -34.38 2.56
C GLU A 203 3.65 -33.60 3.87
N ARG A 204 4.27 -32.42 3.81
CA ARG A 204 4.58 -31.53 4.93
C ARG A 204 3.61 -30.35 5.06
N SER A 205 2.57 -30.29 4.23
CA SER A 205 1.63 -29.18 4.20
C SER A 205 0.26 -29.62 4.71
N VAL A 206 -0.26 -28.94 5.74
CA VAL A 206 -1.61 -29.15 6.26
C VAL A 206 -2.47 -27.96 5.90
N VAL A 207 -3.53 -28.18 5.11
CA VAL A 207 -4.50 -27.13 4.75
C VAL A 207 -5.50 -26.98 5.88
N HIS A 208 -5.67 -25.76 6.37
CA HIS A 208 -6.66 -25.42 7.38
C HIS A 208 -7.93 -24.89 6.70
N ASP A 209 -9.03 -25.64 6.78
CA ASP A 209 -10.36 -25.12 6.46
C ASP A 209 -10.86 -24.34 7.69
N LEU A 210 -10.74 -23.00 7.69
CA LEU A 210 -11.31 -22.16 8.75
C LEU A 210 -12.79 -21.90 8.44
N PRO A 211 -13.74 -22.50 9.20
CA PRO A 211 -15.15 -22.14 9.07
C PRO A 211 -15.40 -20.82 9.80
N GLY A 212 -15.83 -19.79 9.08
CA GLY A 212 -16.37 -18.60 9.72
C GLY A 212 -16.12 -17.23 9.11
N THR A 213 -15.35 -17.08 8.05
CA THR A 213 -15.18 -15.78 7.36
C THR A 213 -15.96 -15.77 6.06
N THR A 214 -17.25 -15.41 6.13
CA THR A 214 -18.24 -15.48 5.05
C THR A 214 -18.12 -14.39 4.00
N ARG A 215 -17.01 -13.67 3.86
CA ARG A 215 -16.79 -12.69 2.78
C ARG A 215 -15.56 -12.92 1.91
N ASP A 216 -14.54 -13.63 2.38
CA ASP A 216 -13.33 -13.92 1.59
C ASP A 216 -13.01 -15.42 1.52
N ALA A 217 -13.91 -16.22 0.93
CA ALA A 217 -13.69 -17.64 0.59
C ALA A 217 -12.61 -17.82 -0.52
N ILE A 218 -11.57 -17.01 -0.49
CA ILE A 218 -10.63 -16.78 -1.60
C ILE A 218 -9.20 -17.16 -1.22
N ASP A 219 -8.84 -17.09 0.07
CA ASP A 219 -7.49 -17.33 0.57
C ASP A 219 -7.35 -18.75 1.13
N THR A 220 -6.13 -19.32 1.09
CA THR A 220 -5.86 -20.66 1.62
C THR A 220 -4.72 -20.62 2.61
N LEU A 221 -4.99 -20.95 3.87
CA LEU A 221 -3.98 -21.09 4.92
C LEU A 221 -3.37 -22.49 4.90
N VAL A 222 -2.05 -22.56 4.89
CA VAL A 222 -1.28 -23.80 4.82
C VAL A 222 -0.21 -23.80 5.90
N SER A 223 -0.21 -24.81 6.75
CA SER A 223 0.89 -25.06 7.70
C SER A 223 2.00 -25.82 7.01
N THR A 224 3.22 -25.29 7.06
CA THR A 224 4.40 -25.87 6.39
C THR A 224 5.57 -25.97 7.35
N ASP A 225 6.63 -26.67 6.98
CA ASP A 225 7.88 -26.76 7.75
C ASP A 225 8.55 -25.40 8.00
N VAL A 226 8.25 -24.38 7.18
CA VAL A 226 8.79 -23.03 7.29
C VAL A 226 7.87 -22.07 8.02
N GLY A 227 6.72 -22.54 8.51
CA GLY A 227 5.72 -21.77 9.21
C GLY A 227 4.37 -21.74 8.50
N LEU A 228 3.49 -20.86 8.98
CA LEU A 228 2.18 -20.65 8.37
C LEU A 228 2.30 -19.79 7.11
N ILE A 229 1.67 -20.21 6.02
CA ILE A 229 1.62 -19.49 4.75
C ILE A 229 0.17 -19.32 4.33
N ARG A 230 -0.22 -18.09 4.02
CA ARG A 230 -1.53 -17.76 3.48
C ARG A 230 -1.40 -17.40 2.00
N PHE A 231 -1.90 -18.25 1.13
CA PHE A 231 -1.98 -17.97 -0.30
C PHE A 231 -3.19 -17.10 -0.60
N ILE A 232 -2.97 -15.93 -1.18
CA ILE A 232 -3.99 -14.91 -1.46
C ILE A 232 -4.65 -15.19 -2.82
N ASP A 233 -5.97 -14.98 -2.93
CA ASP A 233 -6.81 -15.14 -4.14
C ASP A 233 -6.71 -16.54 -4.79
N THR A 234 -6.81 -17.59 -4.00
CA THR A 234 -6.75 -18.96 -4.48
C THR A 234 -8.05 -19.44 -5.16
N ALA A 235 -9.18 -18.73 -5.02
CA ALA A 235 -10.46 -19.13 -5.63
C ALA A 235 -10.40 -19.14 -7.15
N GLY A 236 -9.69 -18.18 -7.76
CA GLY A 236 -9.40 -18.18 -9.20
C GLY A 236 -8.54 -19.35 -9.64
N MET A 237 -7.68 -19.87 -8.78
CA MET A 237 -6.81 -21.01 -9.06
C MET A 237 -7.54 -22.36 -8.92
N ARG A 238 -8.43 -22.50 -7.93
CA ARG A 238 -9.23 -23.72 -7.69
C ARG A 238 -10.35 -23.91 -8.73
N ARG A 239 -11.03 -22.85 -9.18
CA ARG A 239 -12.16 -22.93 -10.14
C ARG A 239 -11.72 -23.17 -11.58
N ARG A 240 -10.53 -22.73 -12.00
CA ARG A 240 -10.04 -22.87 -13.37
C ARG A 240 -9.66 -24.29 -13.79
N ALA A 241 -9.66 -25.24 -12.88
CA ALA A 241 -9.57 -26.66 -13.26
C ALA A 241 -10.78 -27.15 -14.08
N LYS A 242 -11.85 -26.32 -14.24
CA LYS A 242 -13.14 -26.76 -14.84
C LYS A 242 -13.78 -25.86 -15.90
N THR A 243 -13.28 -24.65 -16.23
CA THR A 243 -14.04 -23.77 -17.17
C THR A 243 -13.11 -22.93 -18.07
N GLU A 244 -13.35 -23.01 -19.38
CA GLU A 244 -12.64 -22.32 -20.45
C GLU A 244 -13.11 -20.86 -20.68
N ALA A 245 -12.18 -20.08 -21.23
CA ALA A 245 -12.32 -18.87 -22.07
C ALA A 245 -13.40 -17.82 -21.74
N GLY A 246 -12.97 -16.62 -21.37
CA GLY A 246 -13.78 -15.41 -21.41
C GLY A 246 -13.52 -14.34 -20.34
N LEU A 247 -12.61 -14.56 -19.38
CA LEU A 247 -12.40 -13.72 -18.21
C LEU A 247 -10.94 -13.24 -18.03
N GLU A 248 -10.19 -13.06 -19.13
CA GLU A 248 -8.75 -12.74 -19.05
C GLU A 248 -8.46 -11.40 -18.37
N THR A 249 -9.27 -10.37 -18.64
CA THR A 249 -9.09 -9.03 -18.06
C THR A 249 -9.36 -9.01 -16.55
N TYR A 250 -10.39 -9.73 -16.09
CA TYR A 250 -10.71 -9.86 -14.67
C TYR A 250 -9.65 -10.64 -13.87
N ALA A 251 -8.98 -11.60 -14.52
CA ALA A 251 -7.93 -12.37 -13.88
C ALA A 251 -6.66 -11.57 -13.61
N VAL A 252 -6.35 -10.61 -14.46
CA VAL A 252 -5.21 -9.70 -14.28
C VAL A 252 -5.51 -8.70 -13.16
N LEU A 253 -6.72 -8.12 -13.12
CA LEU A 253 -7.13 -7.17 -12.07
C LEU A 253 -7.08 -7.83 -10.68
N ARG A 254 -7.62 -9.04 -10.52
CA ARG A 254 -7.56 -9.78 -9.25
C ARG A 254 -6.15 -10.13 -8.81
N SER A 255 -5.27 -10.46 -9.76
CA SER A 255 -3.86 -10.71 -9.44
C SER A 255 -3.16 -9.44 -8.92
N LEU A 256 -3.65 -8.25 -9.28
CA LEU A 256 -3.14 -6.98 -8.78
C LEU A 256 -3.64 -6.70 -7.36
N ASP A 257 -4.92 -6.91 -7.08
CA ASP A 257 -5.50 -6.77 -5.74
C ASP A 257 -4.84 -7.76 -4.74
N ALA A 258 -4.50 -8.97 -5.21
CA ALA A 258 -3.77 -9.95 -4.41
C ALA A 258 -2.35 -9.48 -4.04
N LEU A 259 -1.67 -8.73 -4.92
CA LEU A 259 -0.34 -8.18 -4.64
C LEU A 259 -0.36 -7.13 -3.52
N ASP A 260 -1.38 -6.28 -3.50
CA ASP A 260 -1.50 -5.22 -2.48
C ASP A 260 -1.76 -5.79 -1.07
N ARG A 261 -2.24 -7.05 -0.98
CA ARG A 261 -2.52 -7.80 0.26
C ARG A 261 -1.44 -8.82 0.62
N SER A 262 -0.36 -8.93 -0.15
CA SER A 262 0.66 -9.96 0.03
C SER A 262 1.99 -9.39 0.52
N ASP A 263 2.68 -10.19 1.34
CA ASP A 263 4.02 -9.89 1.84
C ASP A 263 5.10 -10.26 0.82
N ILE A 264 4.80 -11.24 -0.06
CA ILE A 264 5.71 -11.74 -1.10
C ILE A 264 4.96 -12.26 -2.31
N ALA A 265 5.53 -12.08 -3.49
CA ALA A 265 4.96 -12.55 -4.76
C ALA A 265 5.77 -13.68 -5.40
N ILE A 266 5.09 -14.69 -5.92
CA ILE A 266 5.66 -15.70 -6.81
C ILE A 266 5.28 -15.33 -8.24
N LEU A 267 6.23 -14.90 -9.06
CA LEU A 267 6.02 -14.65 -10.48
C LEU A 267 6.28 -15.94 -11.27
N VAL A 268 5.21 -16.57 -11.79
CA VAL A 268 5.31 -17.80 -12.56
C VAL A 268 5.38 -17.48 -14.04
N ILE A 269 6.43 -17.96 -14.70
CA ILE A 269 6.70 -17.79 -16.13
C ILE A 269 6.74 -19.16 -16.80
N ASP A 270 6.16 -19.26 -18.00
CA ASP A 270 6.31 -20.42 -18.85
C ASP A 270 7.70 -20.42 -19.50
N ALA A 271 8.57 -21.32 -19.05
CA ALA A 271 9.95 -21.37 -19.49
C ALA A 271 10.10 -21.66 -20.99
N THR A 272 9.11 -22.31 -21.62
CA THR A 272 9.15 -22.62 -23.07
C THR A 272 9.03 -21.37 -23.94
N LEU A 273 8.46 -20.27 -23.38
CA LEU A 273 8.30 -18.99 -24.06
C LEU A 273 9.32 -17.96 -23.60
N GLY A 274 10.07 -18.27 -22.54
CA GLY A 274 10.91 -17.28 -21.84
C GLY A 274 10.09 -16.12 -21.23
N ALA A 275 10.76 -15.08 -20.78
CA ALA A 275 10.09 -13.88 -20.28
C ALA A 275 9.50 -13.07 -21.45
N THR A 276 8.19 -12.84 -21.40
CA THR A 276 7.46 -12.03 -22.40
C THR A 276 7.24 -10.61 -21.90
N GLY A 277 6.75 -9.70 -22.78
CA GLY A 277 6.38 -8.34 -22.36
C GLY A 277 5.23 -8.30 -21.36
N GLN A 278 4.34 -9.30 -21.30
CA GLN A 278 3.31 -9.39 -20.27
C GLN A 278 3.91 -9.81 -18.91
N ASP A 279 4.87 -10.73 -18.90
CA ASP A 279 5.58 -11.13 -17.68
C ASP A 279 6.37 -9.95 -17.12
N GLN A 280 7.00 -9.14 -17.98
CA GLN A 280 7.70 -7.93 -17.60
C GLN A 280 6.76 -6.91 -16.93
N ARG A 281 5.57 -6.66 -17.49
CA ARG A 281 4.58 -5.75 -16.89
C ARG A 281 4.10 -6.23 -15.52
N LEU A 282 3.90 -7.54 -15.34
CA LEU A 282 3.55 -8.10 -14.03
C LEU A 282 4.69 -7.89 -13.03
N ALA A 283 5.92 -8.13 -13.45
CA ALA A 283 7.10 -7.91 -12.63
C ALA A 283 7.27 -6.42 -12.25
N GLU A 284 7.02 -5.49 -13.17
CA GLU A 284 7.01 -4.04 -12.91
C GLU A 284 5.97 -3.67 -11.83
N ARG A 285 4.78 -4.30 -11.86
CA ARG A 285 3.74 -4.09 -10.83
C ARG A 285 4.15 -4.65 -9.47
N ILE A 286 4.77 -5.83 -9.41
CA ILE A 286 5.33 -6.39 -8.16
C ILE A 286 6.37 -5.43 -7.58
N SER A 287 7.27 -4.94 -8.41
CA SER A 287 8.31 -3.97 -8.00
C SER A 287 7.71 -2.65 -7.52
N ALA A 288 6.68 -2.13 -8.21
CA ALA A 288 5.99 -0.90 -7.84
C ALA A 288 5.24 -1.02 -6.51
N ALA A 289 4.64 -2.18 -6.23
CA ALA A 289 4.03 -2.49 -4.93
C ALA A 289 5.07 -2.56 -3.81
N GLY A 290 6.36 -2.67 -4.15
CA GLY A 290 7.44 -2.86 -3.18
C GLY A 290 7.45 -4.26 -2.57
N CYS A 291 6.78 -5.22 -3.22
CA CYS A 291 6.66 -6.59 -2.76
C CYS A 291 7.91 -7.39 -3.16
N PRO A 292 8.52 -8.14 -2.23
CA PRO A 292 9.55 -9.12 -2.55
C PRO A 292 9.06 -10.12 -3.59
N SER A 293 9.94 -10.62 -4.43
CA SER A 293 9.55 -11.55 -5.48
C SER A 293 10.46 -12.76 -5.60
N LEU A 294 9.82 -13.88 -5.95
CA LEU A 294 10.46 -15.12 -6.39
C LEU A 294 10.02 -15.39 -7.81
N VAL A 295 10.95 -15.56 -8.74
CA VAL A 295 10.66 -15.90 -10.14
C VAL A 295 10.71 -17.43 -10.31
N VAL A 296 9.61 -18.00 -10.80
CA VAL A 296 9.49 -19.44 -11.05
C VAL A 296 9.38 -19.71 -12.55
N LEU A 297 10.39 -20.31 -13.13
CA LEU A 297 10.40 -20.79 -14.51
C LEU A 297 9.78 -22.20 -14.51
N ASN A 298 8.48 -22.26 -14.78
CA ASN A 298 7.73 -23.50 -14.82
C ASN A 298 7.78 -24.15 -16.21
N LYS A 299 7.46 -25.43 -16.30
CA LYS A 299 7.56 -26.28 -17.49
C LYS A 299 9.00 -26.41 -17.99
N TRP A 300 9.96 -26.35 -17.06
CA TRP A 300 11.39 -26.41 -17.40
C TRP A 300 11.83 -27.67 -18.13
N GLU A 301 11.12 -28.76 -17.92
CA GLU A 301 11.35 -30.05 -18.60
C GLU A 301 11.10 -29.99 -20.11
N LEU A 302 10.26 -29.04 -20.57
CA LEU A 302 9.93 -28.85 -21.97
C LEU A 302 10.94 -27.96 -22.71
N VAL A 303 11.87 -27.31 -21.98
CA VAL A 303 12.90 -26.46 -22.58
C VAL A 303 14.06 -27.34 -23.07
N PRO A 304 14.38 -27.33 -24.38
CA PRO A 304 15.55 -27.99 -24.91
C PRO A 304 16.82 -27.59 -24.20
N VAL A 305 17.75 -28.55 -24.02
CA VAL A 305 18.97 -28.32 -23.20
C VAL A 305 19.83 -27.19 -23.77
N ASP A 306 19.91 -27.08 -25.06
CA ASP A 306 20.66 -26.06 -25.83
C ASP A 306 20.03 -24.68 -25.78
N GLU A 307 18.71 -24.55 -25.48
CA GLU A 307 18.01 -23.28 -25.38
C GLU A 307 17.98 -22.71 -23.93
N ARG A 308 18.35 -23.50 -22.94
CA ARG A 308 18.22 -23.15 -21.51
C ARG A 308 18.96 -21.86 -21.12
N ASP A 309 20.17 -21.71 -21.65
CA ASP A 309 20.98 -20.52 -21.35
C ASP A 309 20.39 -19.26 -22.01
N ALA A 310 19.82 -19.38 -23.20
CA ALA A 310 19.13 -18.30 -23.87
C ALA A 310 17.85 -17.87 -23.09
N VAL A 311 17.08 -18.82 -22.56
CA VAL A 311 15.92 -18.54 -21.72
C VAL A 311 16.35 -17.80 -20.45
N LEU A 312 17.40 -18.24 -19.78
CA LEU A 312 17.91 -17.56 -18.57
C LEU A 312 18.43 -16.15 -18.87
N ALA A 313 19.14 -15.98 -19.99
CA ALA A 313 19.61 -14.67 -20.43
C ALA A 313 18.45 -13.70 -20.68
N THR A 314 17.41 -14.15 -21.39
CA THR A 314 16.20 -13.35 -21.66
C THR A 314 15.46 -12.97 -20.37
N VAL A 315 15.36 -13.88 -19.40
CA VAL A 315 14.78 -13.61 -18.09
C VAL A 315 15.61 -12.58 -17.34
N GLY A 316 16.93 -12.75 -17.31
CA GLY A 316 17.86 -11.81 -16.66
C GLY A 316 17.82 -10.42 -17.27
N GLU A 317 17.70 -10.29 -18.60
CA GLU A 317 17.59 -9.01 -19.31
C GLU A 317 16.26 -8.31 -19.01
N LYS A 318 15.12 -8.99 -19.25
CA LYS A 318 13.79 -8.41 -19.13
C LYS A 318 13.36 -8.11 -17.69
N LEU A 319 13.90 -8.86 -16.73
CA LEU A 319 13.58 -8.71 -15.30
C LEU A 319 14.73 -8.11 -14.51
N ALA A 320 15.73 -7.50 -15.15
CA ALA A 320 16.91 -6.91 -14.49
C ALA A 320 16.55 -5.90 -13.39
N PHE A 321 15.41 -5.24 -13.49
CA PHE A 321 14.92 -4.29 -12.48
C PHE A 321 14.43 -4.95 -11.19
N LEU A 322 14.17 -6.26 -11.18
CA LEU A 322 13.93 -7.05 -9.95
C LEU A 322 15.23 -7.35 -9.18
N GLY A 323 16.36 -6.90 -9.69
CA GLY A 323 17.68 -7.13 -9.08
C GLY A 323 18.04 -8.62 -9.04
N ASP A 324 18.52 -9.08 -7.88
CA ASP A 324 18.94 -10.47 -7.68
C ASP A 324 17.78 -11.37 -7.21
N ALA A 325 16.54 -11.10 -7.64
CA ALA A 325 15.38 -11.93 -7.27
C ALA A 325 15.65 -13.40 -7.59
N PRO A 326 15.44 -14.35 -6.65
CA PRO A 326 15.74 -15.75 -6.85
C PRO A 326 14.95 -16.30 -8.06
N VAL A 327 15.64 -16.98 -8.97
CA VAL A 327 15.05 -17.62 -10.13
C VAL A 327 15.07 -19.14 -9.93
N MET A 328 13.89 -19.75 -9.89
CA MET A 328 13.73 -21.20 -9.67
C MET A 328 13.20 -21.90 -10.91
N LYS A 329 13.79 -23.04 -11.21
CA LYS A 329 13.39 -23.93 -12.32
C LYS A 329 12.51 -25.03 -11.77
N THR A 330 11.29 -25.15 -12.28
CA THR A 330 10.30 -26.11 -11.77
C THR A 330 9.59 -26.88 -12.89
N THR A 331 9.12 -28.06 -12.53
CA THR A 331 8.15 -28.84 -13.29
C THR A 331 6.97 -29.09 -12.36
N ALA A 332 5.97 -28.22 -12.40
CA ALA A 332 4.85 -28.27 -11.48
C ALA A 332 4.03 -29.58 -11.58
N THR A 333 4.02 -30.22 -12.72
CA THR A 333 3.30 -31.50 -12.94
C THR A 333 3.92 -32.69 -12.20
N SER A 334 5.24 -32.68 -12.04
CA SER A 334 5.97 -33.76 -11.34
C SER A 334 6.51 -33.36 -9.96
N GLY A 335 6.31 -32.10 -9.54
CA GLY A 335 6.87 -31.58 -8.31
C GLY A 335 8.37 -31.27 -8.32
N LYS A 336 9.07 -31.55 -9.44
CA LYS A 336 10.52 -31.34 -9.53
C LYS A 336 10.87 -29.84 -9.32
N GLY A 337 11.69 -29.55 -8.30
CA GLY A 337 12.14 -28.21 -7.96
C GLY A 337 11.14 -27.41 -7.10
N VAL A 338 9.89 -27.87 -6.92
CA VAL A 338 8.85 -27.16 -6.16
C VAL A 338 9.20 -27.09 -4.66
N HIS A 339 9.79 -28.15 -4.09
CA HIS A 339 10.23 -28.21 -2.70
C HIS A 339 11.20 -27.09 -2.26
N ARG A 340 11.81 -26.37 -3.21
CA ARG A 340 12.71 -25.24 -2.92
C ARG A 340 11.98 -23.93 -2.73
N ILE A 341 10.71 -23.84 -3.16
CA ILE A 341 9.95 -22.58 -3.16
C ILE A 341 9.66 -22.12 -1.74
N LEU A 342 9.10 -22.98 -0.89
CA LEU A 342 8.73 -22.61 0.49
C LEU A 342 9.96 -22.14 1.31
N PRO A 343 11.10 -22.83 1.32
CA PRO A 343 12.30 -22.32 2.01
C PRO A 343 12.78 -20.98 1.45
N ALA A 344 12.70 -20.74 0.13
CA ALA A 344 13.11 -19.47 -0.45
C ALA A 344 12.16 -18.33 -0.08
N LEU A 345 10.85 -18.59 0.02
CA LEU A 345 9.88 -17.62 0.53
C LEU A 345 10.21 -17.20 1.97
N ALA A 346 10.51 -18.16 2.84
CA ALA A 346 10.85 -17.89 4.23
C ALA A 346 12.12 -17.02 4.37
N ILE A 347 13.15 -17.31 3.57
CA ILE A 347 14.37 -16.49 3.52
C ILE A 347 14.06 -15.07 3.04
N ALA A 348 13.29 -14.95 1.96
CA ALA A 348 12.93 -13.67 1.39
C ALA A 348 12.10 -12.82 2.37
N ALA A 349 11.17 -13.42 3.11
CA ALA A 349 10.39 -12.76 4.14
C ALA A 349 11.28 -12.29 5.31
N ALA A 350 12.17 -13.14 5.80
CA ALA A 350 13.10 -12.79 6.87
C ALA A 350 14.03 -11.63 6.48
N ASP A 351 14.51 -11.60 5.25
CA ASP A 351 15.36 -10.53 4.73
C ASP A 351 14.57 -9.21 4.59
N TYR A 352 13.28 -9.30 4.24
CA TYR A 352 12.40 -8.15 4.06
C TYR A 352 12.05 -7.45 5.39
N GLN A 353 11.93 -8.22 6.45
CA GLN A 353 11.64 -7.73 7.81
C GLN A 353 12.90 -7.29 8.57
N LYS A 354 14.08 -7.44 7.98
CA LYS A 354 15.34 -7.19 8.64
C LYS A 354 15.52 -5.74 9.07
N ARG A 355 15.78 -5.55 10.36
CA ARG A 355 16.07 -4.23 10.92
C ARG A 355 17.56 -4.05 11.12
N VAL A 356 18.08 -2.95 10.55
CA VAL A 356 19.47 -2.55 10.68
C VAL A 356 19.59 -1.56 11.84
N PRO A 357 20.41 -1.84 12.89
CA PRO A 357 20.63 -0.88 13.96
C PRO A 357 21.24 0.43 13.44
N THR A 358 20.70 1.57 13.90
CA THR A 358 21.11 2.91 13.44
C THR A 358 22.62 3.15 13.55
N GLY A 359 23.26 2.66 14.63
CA GLY A 359 24.70 2.79 14.81
C GLY A 359 25.51 2.01 13.77
N ALA A 360 25.06 0.80 13.38
CA ALA A 360 25.67 0.00 12.32
C ALA A 360 25.50 0.64 10.95
N LEU A 361 24.28 1.15 10.67
CA LEU A 361 23.97 1.86 9.46
C LEU A 361 24.88 3.09 9.27
N ASN A 362 25.02 3.93 10.29
CA ASN A 362 25.84 5.13 10.19
C ASN A 362 27.34 4.84 10.12
N ARG A 363 27.82 3.72 10.68
CA ARG A 363 29.20 3.24 10.43
C ARG A 363 29.38 2.83 8.97
N ALA A 364 28.43 2.06 8.42
CA ALA A 364 28.45 1.64 7.02
C ALA A 364 28.45 2.85 6.05
N ILE A 365 27.62 3.86 6.31
CA ILE A 365 27.59 5.09 5.51
C ILE A 365 28.93 5.83 5.56
N ARG A 366 29.59 5.92 6.71
CA ARG A 366 30.92 6.54 6.81
C ARG A 366 31.97 5.77 6.03
N ASP A 367 32.02 4.44 6.19
CA ASP A 367 32.95 3.57 5.46
C ASP A 367 32.77 3.70 3.94
N LEU A 368 31.52 3.76 3.50
CA LEU A 368 31.12 3.90 2.11
C LEU A 368 31.58 5.25 1.53
N GLN A 369 31.38 6.35 2.26
CA GLN A 369 31.83 7.68 1.85
C GLN A 369 33.35 7.80 1.86
N MET A 370 34.07 7.06 2.74
CA MET A 370 35.55 7.00 2.72
C MET A 370 36.06 6.24 1.49
N LYS A 371 35.41 5.13 1.11
CA LYS A 371 35.78 4.34 -0.07
C LYS A 371 35.51 5.08 -1.38
N GLN A 372 34.35 5.69 -1.47
CA GLN A 372 33.91 6.44 -2.66
C GLN A 372 33.18 7.70 -2.21
N PRO A 373 33.88 8.84 -2.10
CA PRO A 373 33.28 10.11 -1.79
C PRO A 373 32.21 10.52 -2.83
N ALA A 374 31.14 11.15 -2.39
CA ALA A 374 30.16 11.70 -3.29
C ALA A 374 30.77 12.86 -4.08
N PRO A 375 30.53 12.96 -5.43
CA PRO A 375 31.07 14.04 -6.23
C PRO A 375 30.51 15.41 -5.80
N THR A 376 29.32 15.43 -5.25
CA THR A 376 28.65 16.62 -4.70
C THR A 376 27.85 16.24 -3.46
N GLY A 377 27.83 17.09 -2.44
CA GLY A 377 27.11 16.83 -1.19
C GLY A 377 27.76 15.78 -0.28
N LYS A 378 27.12 15.52 0.85
CA LYS A 378 27.58 14.58 1.85
C LYS A 378 26.40 13.99 2.63
N ILE A 379 26.43 12.68 2.91
CA ILE A 379 25.48 12.06 3.84
C ILE A 379 25.97 12.33 5.26
N ARG A 380 25.18 13.02 6.05
CA ARG A 380 25.48 13.33 7.46
C ARG A 380 25.05 12.21 8.39
N TYR A 381 23.85 11.68 8.11
CA TYR A 381 23.19 10.73 8.99
C TYR A 381 22.23 9.87 8.17
N ALA A 382 21.96 8.64 8.66
CA ALA A 382 20.99 7.74 8.04
C ALA A 382 20.18 6.99 9.11
N VAL A 383 18.90 6.75 8.82
CA VAL A 383 18.01 5.93 9.64
C VAL A 383 17.24 4.95 8.77
N GLN A 384 16.92 3.79 9.31
CA GLN A 384 15.90 2.92 8.71
C GLN A 384 14.55 3.31 9.29
N GLY A 385 13.68 3.90 8.45
CA GLY A 385 12.36 4.39 8.84
C GLY A 385 11.27 3.32 8.82
N ALA A 386 11.44 2.30 7.95
CA ALA A 386 10.50 1.17 7.82
C ALA A 386 11.26 -0.11 7.46
N THR A 387 10.62 -1.26 7.69
CA THR A 387 11.14 -2.59 7.37
C THR A 387 10.49 -3.20 6.12
N GLU A 388 9.26 -2.86 5.81
CA GLU A 388 8.45 -3.47 4.75
C GLU A 388 7.91 -2.42 3.76
N PRO A 389 8.63 -2.10 2.68
CA PRO A 389 10.01 -2.49 2.34
C PRO A 389 11.05 -1.78 3.20
N PRO A 390 12.26 -2.39 3.38
CA PRO A 390 13.38 -1.73 4.03
C PRO A 390 13.61 -0.34 3.45
N THR A 391 13.33 0.71 4.24
CA THR A 391 13.37 2.09 3.79
C THR A 391 14.42 2.85 4.58
N PHE A 392 15.45 3.31 3.91
CA PHE A 392 16.55 4.09 4.50
C PHE A 392 16.39 5.55 4.13
N THR A 393 16.33 6.41 5.15
CA THR A 393 16.32 7.87 4.96
C THR A 393 17.72 8.41 5.19
N LEU A 394 18.28 9.03 4.15
CA LEU A 394 19.59 9.68 4.18
C LEU A 394 19.41 11.17 4.40
N PHE A 395 19.95 11.71 5.47
CA PHE A 395 20.03 13.14 5.73
C PHE A 395 21.30 13.68 5.10
N ILE A 396 21.18 14.59 4.14
CA ILE A 396 22.29 15.05 3.30
C ILE A 396 22.50 16.55 3.40
N ALA A 397 23.77 16.97 3.25
CA ALA A 397 24.15 18.35 2.97
C ALA A 397 24.47 18.46 1.49
N GLY A 398 23.82 19.41 0.78
CA GLY A 398 23.99 19.57 -0.66
C GLY A 398 23.12 18.59 -1.48
N ARG A 399 23.59 18.21 -2.67
CA ARG A 399 22.83 17.35 -3.60
C ARG A 399 23.63 16.10 -3.94
N LEU A 400 22.99 14.93 -3.90
CA LEU A 400 23.61 13.67 -4.34
C LEU A 400 23.12 13.28 -5.73
N PRO A 401 24.01 12.90 -6.67
CA PRO A 401 23.63 12.34 -7.94
C PRO A 401 22.88 11.01 -7.80
N GLN A 402 21.96 10.71 -8.71
CA GLN A 402 21.21 9.46 -8.72
C GLN A 402 22.11 8.22 -8.82
N THR A 403 23.24 8.33 -9.54
CA THR A 403 24.25 7.27 -9.66
C THR A 403 24.88 6.95 -8.31
N TYR A 404 25.11 7.97 -7.47
CA TYR A 404 25.66 7.79 -6.13
C TYR A 404 24.64 7.16 -5.18
N LEU A 405 23.36 7.52 -5.31
CA LEU A 405 22.29 6.89 -4.51
C LEU A 405 22.15 5.39 -4.83
N ARG A 406 22.28 5.00 -6.10
CA ARG A 406 22.34 3.58 -6.49
C ARG A 406 23.56 2.85 -5.91
N TYR A 407 24.71 3.51 -5.86
CA TYR A 407 25.89 2.96 -5.21
C TYR A 407 25.67 2.75 -3.72
N VAL A 408 25.05 3.73 -3.03
CA VAL A 408 24.68 3.62 -1.61
C VAL A 408 23.73 2.45 -1.39
N GLU A 409 22.66 2.35 -2.21
CA GLU A 409 21.69 1.28 -2.14
C GLU A 409 22.36 -0.10 -2.27
N ARG A 410 23.17 -0.29 -3.31
CA ARG A 410 23.89 -1.54 -3.53
C ARG A 410 24.81 -1.88 -2.36
N SER A 411 25.56 -0.90 -1.86
CA SER A 411 26.50 -1.11 -0.75
C SER A 411 25.77 -1.45 0.57
N LEU A 412 24.61 -0.85 0.84
CA LEU A 412 23.78 -1.20 2.00
C LEU A 412 23.23 -2.62 1.87
N ARG A 413 22.79 -3.00 0.67
CA ARG A 413 22.29 -4.33 0.35
C ARG A 413 23.35 -5.41 0.63
N GLU A 414 24.56 -5.21 0.10
CA GLU A 414 25.70 -6.12 0.30
C GLU A 414 26.13 -6.17 1.78
N ARG A 415 26.27 -5.01 2.43
CA ARG A 415 26.79 -4.90 3.79
C ARG A 415 25.89 -5.54 4.84
N PHE A 416 24.58 -5.44 4.67
CA PHE A 416 23.59 -5.93 5.63
C PHE A 416 22.90 -7.20 5.19
N SER A 417 23.33 -7.81 4.09
CA SER A 417 22.73 -9.03 3.53
C SER A 417 21.20 -8.89 3.43
N LEU A 418 20.74 -7.79 2.77
CA LEU A 418 19.33 -7.49 2.62
C LEU A 418 18.69 -8.28 1.46
N GLY A 419 19.39 -9.27 0.92
CA GLY A 419 18.92 -10.09 -0.17
C GLY A 419 18.59 -9.28 -1.43
N SER A 420 17.77 -9.85 -2.28
CA SER A 420 17.26 -9.24 -3.52
C SER A 420 15.97 -8.44 -3.32
N GLN A 421 15.55 -8.25 -2.08
CA GLN A 421 14.27 -7.64 -1.77
C GLN A 421 14.22 -6.15 -2.17
N PRO A 422 13.04 -5.60 -2.51
CA PRO A 422 12.89 -4.18 -2.75
C PRO A 422 13.44 -3.37 -1.57
N LEU A 423 14.25 -2.34 -1.87
CA LEU A 423 14.84 -1.44 -0.89
C LEU A 423 14.56 -0.01 -1.35
N ARG A 424 14.15 0.85 -0.43
CA ARG A 424 13.89 2.25 -0.72
C ARG A 424 14.93 3.14 -0.05
N VAL A 425 15.52 4.04 -0.84
CA VAL A 425 16.41 5.10 -0.33
C VAL A 425 15.70 6.44 -0.51
N ARG A 426 15.41 7.09 0.60
CA ARG A 426 14.85 8.45 0.64
C ARG A 426 15.94 9.45 0.99
N VAL A 427 15.86 10.64 0.46
CA VAL A 427 16.82 11.71 0.71
C VAL A 427 16.11 12.88 1.37
N ARG A 428 16.65 13.38 2.46
CA ARG A 428 16.24 14.65 3.10
C ARG A 428 17.43 15.60 3.11
N ILE A 429 17.21 16.80 2.62
CA ILE A 429 18.21 17.88 2.64
C ILE A 429 18.06 18.61 3.98
N GLU A 430 19.18 18.76 4.69
CA GLU A 430 19.30 19.57 5.90
C GLU A 430 19.96 20.93 5.58
#